data_98a5b48ff870a3e28c8de6bf225a9691
#
_entry.id   98a5b48ff870a3e28c8de6bf225a9691
#
_cell.length_a   1.000
_cell.length_b   1.000
_cell.length_c   1.000
_cell.angle_alpha   90.00
_cell.angle_beta   90.00
_cell.angle_gamma   90.00
#
_symmetry.space_group_name_H-M   'P 1'
#
loop_
_entity.id
_entity.type
_entity.pdbx_description
1 polymer ?
#
loop_
_entity_poly.entity_id
_entity_poly.type
_entity_poly.pdbx_seq_one_letter_code
_entity_poly.pdbx_strand_id
1 'polypeptide(L)'
;EIAQIAVPHSVNRLLLTLLSGIEMVLIPQRLLLSGINQTDSLSVYGIFTGMALPLILFPATLTNSASVMLMPSVAGLQALGHEKKIRHMIRRTCENCFFFGGFCTFFFFIFGKSLGNFLFHSETAGIYIRTLAFICPFLYTNTALESILNGLGRPDACLFHNIAGVCIRIGFVFFSIPVLGIRGYFYGMLLSQLILTLLHFIYLNRL
;
A
#
# COMPACT_ATOMS: atom_id res chain seq x y z
N GLU A 1 -6.65 27.40 -16.49
CA GLU A 1 -6.23 27.10 -15.09
C GLU A 1 -6.60 25.66 -14.67
N ILE A 2 -7.86 25.20 -14.83
CA ILE A 2 -8.27 23.83 -14.45
C ILE A 2 -7.49 22.78 -15.24
N ALA A 3 -7.28 22.96 -16.54
CA ALA A 3 -6.51 22.03 -17.37
C ALA A 3 -5.02 21.94 -16.96
N GLN A 4 -4.43 23.04 -16.51
CA GLN A 4 -3.03 23.06 -16.07
C GLN A 4 -2.78 22.27 -14.78
N ILE A 5 -3.81 22.06 -13.97
CA ILE A 5 -3.73 21.26 -12.73
C ILE A 5 -4.19 19.83 -13.02
N ALA A 6 -5.22 19.63 -13.84
CA ALA A 6 -5.79 18.32 -14.14
C ALA A 6 -4.87 17.45 -15.00
N VAL A 7 -4.16 18.03 -15.98
CA VAL A 7 -3.26 17.27 -16.86
C VAL A 7 -2.10 16.62 -16.11
N PRO A 8 -1.31 17.32 -15.27
CA PRO A 8 -0.26 16.67 -14.50
C PRO A 8 -0.77 15.57 -13.59
N HIS A 9 -1.91 15.80 -12.93
CA HIS A 9 -2.50 14.80 -12.03
C HIS A 9 -2.95 13.53 -12.78
N SER A 10 -3.51 13.67 -13.98
CA SER A 10 -3.93 12.56 -14.83
C SER A 10 -2.73 11.77 -15.36
N VAL A 11 -1.68 12.46 -15.82
CA VAL A 11 -0.42 11.84 -16.27
C VAL A 11 0.22 11.04 -15.13
N ASN A 12 0.22 11.60 -13.93
CA ASN A 12 0.75 10.95 -12.74
C ASN A 12 0.01 9.64 -12.41
N ARG A 13 -1.31 9.67 -12.46
CA ARG A 13 -2.12 8.46 -12.28
C ARG A 13 -1.88 7.41 -13.36
N LEU A 14 -1.74 7.84 -14.61
CA LEU A 14 -1.44 6.94 -15.73
C LEU A 14 -0.08 6.27 -15.55
N LEU A 15 0.95 7.01 -15.17
CA LEU A 15 2.29 6.46 -14.91
C LEU A 15 2.26 5.40 -13.80
N LEU A 16 1.61 5.67 -12.68
CA LEU A 16 1.48 4.70 -11.58
C LEU A 16 0.70 3.46 -12.01
N THR A 17 -0.37 3.64 -12.79
CA THR A 17 -1.17 2.52 -13.31
C THR A 17 -0.37 1.66 -14.27
N LEU A 18 0.42 2.26 -15.16
CA LEU A 18 1.30 1.54 -16.09
C LEU A 18 2.38 0.76 -15.33
N LEU A 19 3.04 1.39 -14.35
CA LEU A 19 4.05 0.73 -13.53
C LEU A 19 3.46 -0.45 -12.74
N SER A 20 2.27 -0.29 -12.15
CA SER A 20 1.57 -1.37 -11.47
C SER A 20 1.13 -2.48 -12.43
N GLY A 21 0.74 -2.14 -13.67
CA GLY A 21 0.44 -3.10 -14.71
C GLY A 21 1.65 -3.94 -15.12
N ILE A 22 2.81 -3.30 -15.26
CA ILE A 22 4.09 -3.98 -15.52
C ILE A 22 4.41 -4.94 -14.37
N GLU A 23 4.26 -4.50 -13.12
CA GLU A 23 4.47 -5.32 -11.93
C GLU A 23 3.59 -6.59 -11.95
N MET A 24 2.31 -6.45 -12.29
CA MET A 24 1.37 -7.57 -12.39
C MET A 24 1.78 -8.64 -13.41
N VAL A 25 2.34 -8.23 -14.54
CA VAL A 25 2.80 -9.16 -15.60
C VAL A 25 4.14 -9.81 -15.22
N LEU A 26 5.03 -9.04 -14.60
CA LEU A 26 6.35 -9.52 -14.22
C LEU A 26 6.33 -10.57 -13.12
N ILE A 27 5.43 -10.48 -12.14
CA ILE A 27 5.39 -11.40 -11.00
C ILE A 27 5.24 -12.86 -11.46
N PRO A 28 4.22 -13.26 -12.26
CA PRO A 28 4.10 -14.62 -12.73
C PRO A 28 5.31 -15.08 -13.57
N GLN A 29 5.82 -14.21 -14.44
CA GLN A 29 6.98 -14.52 -15.27
C GLN A 29 8.23 -14.80 -14.44
N ARG A 30 8.47 -14.04 -13.38
CA ARG A 30 9.62 -14.22 -12.49
C ARG A 30 9.46 -15.42 -11.57
N LEU A 31 8.24 -15.80 -11.23
CA LEU A 31 7.95 -17.04 -10.51
C LEU A 31 8.35 -18.28 -11.32
N LEU A 32 8.25 -18.27 -12.64
CA LEU A 32 8.75 -19.34 -13.48
C LEU A 32 10.26 -19.58 -13.31
N LEU A 33 11.03 -18.52 -13.09
CA LEU A 33 12.48 -18.61 -12.86
C LEU A 33 12.84 -19.22 -11.51
N SER A 34 11.90 -19.29 -10.56
CA SER A 34 12.09 -19.98 -9.29
C SER A 34 11.93 -21.50 -9.39
N GLY A 35 11.72 -22.05 -10.59
CA GLY A 35 11.65 -23.49 -10.86
C GLY A 35 10.25 -24.08 -10.77
N ILE A 36 9.19 -23.28 -10.67
CA ILE A 36 7.80 -23.76 -10.70
C ILE A 36 7.22 -23.72 -12.12
N ASN A 37 6.25 -24.61 -12.39
CA ASN A 37 5.56 -24.66 -13.67
C ASN A 37 4.67 -23.44 -13.91
N GLN A 38 4.30 -23.19 -15.17
CA GLN A 38 3.45 -22.07 -15.54
C GLN A 38 2.08 -22.10 -14.83
N THR A 39 1.47 -23.27 -14.73
CA THR A 39 0.18 -23.45 -14.06
C THR A 39 0.28 -23.10 -12.56
N ASP A 40 1.35 -23.55 -11.91
CA ASP A 40 1.59 -23.29 -10.48
C ASP A 40 1.92 -21.81 -10.23
N SER A 41 2.69 -21.18 -11.14
CA SER A 41 2.99 -19.75 -11.07
C SER A 41 1.72 -18.89 -11.10
N LEU A 42 0.81 -19.18 -12.04
CA LEU A 42 -0.48 -18.51 -12.14
C LEU A 42 -1.37 -18.79 -10.95
N SER A 43 -1.36 -20.02 -10.43
CA SER A 43 -2.11 -20.40 -9.23
C SER A 43 -1.63 -19.64 -7.99
N VAL A 44 -0.31 -19.59 -7.76
CA VAL A 44 0.32 -18.83 -6.67
C VAL A 44 -0.05 -17.36 -6.74
N TYR A 45 0.06 -16.77 -7.92
CA TYR A 45 -0.30 -15.37 -8.15
C TYR A 45 -1.81 -15.12 -7.96
N GLY A 46 -2.66 -16.05 -8.45
CA GLY A 46 -4.11 -15.97 -8.28
C GLY A 46 -4.56 -16.07 -6.82
N ILE A 47 -3.95 -16.97 -6.02
CA ILE A 47 -4.22 -17.06 -4.58
C ILE A 47 -3.82 -15.76 -3.87
N PHE A 48 -2.67 -15.19 -4.23
CA PHE A 48 -2.22 -13.91 -3.67
C PHE A 48 -3.18 -12.78 -4.00
N THR A 49 -3.47 -12.56 -5.29
CA THR A 49 -4.25 -11.39 -5.76
C THR A 49 -5.75 -11.55 -5.62
N GLY A 50 -6.27 -12.78 -5.72
CA GLY A 50 -7.70 -13.07 -5.66
C GLY A 50 -8.23 -13.44 -4.27
N MET A 51 -7.36 -13.88 -3.36
CA MET A 51 -7.78 -14.34 -2.03
C MET A 51 -7.14 -13.53 -0.90
N ALA A 52 -5.80 -13.55 -0.80
CA ALA A 52 -5.11 -12.97 0.34
C ALA A 52 -5.14 -11.43 0.34
N LEU A 53 -4.80 -10.81 -0.78
CA LEU A 53 -4.71 -9.36 -0.90
C LEU A 53 -6.06 -8.65 -0.68
N PRO A 54 -7.20 -9.09 -1.28
CA PRO A 54 -8.50 -8.48 -1.03
C PRO A 54 -8.91 -8.52 0.43
N LEU A 55 -8.60 -9.60 1.14
CA LEU A 55 -8.92 -9.72 2.56
C LEU A 55 -8.11 -8.74 3.42
N ILE A 56 -6.83 -8.55 3.12
CA ILE A 56 -5.97 -7.56 3.78
C ILE A 56 -6.42 -6.12 3.47
N LEU A 57 -6.91 -5.88 2.25
CA LEU A 57 -7.41 -4.56 1.84
C LEU A 57 -8.82 -4.25 2.36
N PHE A 58 -9.58 -5.25 2.80
CA PHE A 58 -10.95 -5.04 3.26
C PHE A 58 -11.04 -4.04 4.43
N PRO A 59 -10.26 -4.12 5.52
CA PRO A 59 -10.29 -3.10 6.56
C PRO A 59 -9.76 -1.73 6.10
N ALA A 60 -8.92 -1.69 5.04
CA ALA A 60 -8.45 -0.44 4.46
C ALA A 60 -9.58 0.43 3.92
N THR A 61 -10.73 -0.13 3.58
CA THR A 61 -11.91 0.64 3.14
C THR A 61 -12.39 1.61 4.21
N LEU A 62 -12.28 1.23 5.49
CA LEU A 62 -12.63 2.11 6.62
C LEU A 62 -11.66 3.29 6.73
N THR A 63 -10.36 3.00 6.65
CA THR A 63 -9.34 4.06 6.69
C THR A 63 -9.39 4.95 5.46
N ASN A 64 -9.69 4.40 4.27
CA ASN A 64 -9.89 5.16 3.04
C ASN A 64 -11.07 6.13 3.16
N SER A 65 -12.20 5.68 3.68
CA SER A 65 -13.39 6.54 3.87
C SER A 65 -13.09 7.70 4.82
N ALA A 66 -12.40 7.44 5.92
CA ALA A 66 -11.94 8.48 6.83
C ALA A 66 -10.92 9.42 6.17
N SER A 67 -10.02 8.88 5.36
CA SER A 67 -8.94 9.63 4.69
C SER A 67 -9.49 10.61 3.65
N VAL A 68 -10.55 10.27 2.93
CA VAL A 68 -11.21 11.18 1.98
C VAL A 68 -11.68 12.46 2.68
N MET A 69 -12.12 12.39 3.93
CA MET A 69 -12.55 13.55 4.71
C MET A 69 -11.37 14.39 5.24
N LEU A 70 -10.17 13.83 5.32
CA LEU A 70 -8.97 14.56 5.75
C LEU A 70 -8.54 15.60 4.72
N MET A 71 -8.64 15.30 3.44
CA MET A 71 -8.20 16.19 2.35
C MET A 71 -8.84 17.58 2.43
N PRO A 72 -10.20 17.75 2.43
CA PRO A 72 -10.81 19.05 2.55
C PRO A 72 -10.59 19.70 3.92
N SER A 73 -10.50 18.91 4.99
CA SER A 73 -10.26 19.42 6.34
C SER A 73 -8.88 20.07 6.45
N VAL A 74 -7.85 19.41 5.88
CA VAL A 74 -6.48 19.95 5.86
C VAL A 74 -6.39 21.17 4.98
N ALA A 75 -7.00 21.17 3.79
CA ALA A 75 -7.03 22.32 2.89
C ALA A 75 -7.69 23.55 3.55
N GLY A 76 -8.79 23.35 4.28
CA GLY A 76 -9.46 24.41 5.03
C GLY A 76 -8.58 24.98 6.16
N LEU A 77 -7.90 24.12 6.92
CA LEU A 77 -6.97 24.57 7.97
C LEU A 77 -5.75 25.30 7.41
N GLN A 78 -5.26 24.91 6.25
CA GLN A 78 -4.17 25.57 5.55
C GLN A 78 -4.57 26.96 5.07
N ALA A 79 -5.75 27.10 4.49
CA ALA A 79 -6.30 28.40 4.05
C ALA A 79 -6.45 29.40 5.22
N LEU A 80 -6.69 28.88 6.44
CA LEU A 80 -6.80 29.68 7.68
C LEU A 80 -5.45 29.90 8.38
N GLY A 81 -4.34 29.36 7.88
CA GLY A 81 -3.01 29.50 8.47
C GLY A 81 -2.82 28.73 9.80
N HIS A 82 -3.65 27.71 10.07
CA HIS A 82 -3.64 26.96 11.32
C HIS A 82 -2.63 25.79 11.31
N GLU A 83 -1.35 26.07 11.12
CA GLU A 83 -0.28 25.03 11.03
C GLU A 83 -0.22 24.09 12.24
N LYS A 84 -0.39 24.62 13.46
CA LYS A 84 -0.38 23.81 14.68
C LYS A 84 -1.50 22.77 14.70
N LYS A 85 -2.69 23.12 14.17
CA LYS A 85 -3.83 22.20 14.06
C LYS A 85 -3.57 21.12 13.01
N ILE A 86 -2.94 21.49 11.88
CA ILE A 86 -2.54 20.54 10.83
C ILE A 86 -1.57 19.52 11.40
N ARG A 87 -0.51 19.98 12.09
CA ARG A 87 0.48 19.07 12.71
C ARG A 87 -0.15 18.12 13.76
N HIS A 88 -1.06 18.63 14.58
CA HIS A 88 -1.80 17.79 15.52
C HIS A 88 -2.69 16.76 14.82
N MET A 89 -3.36 17.15 13.74
CA MET A 89 -4.19 16.26 12.92
C MET A 89 -3.35 15.14 12.29
N ILE A 90 -2.19 15.49 11.69
CA ILE A 90 -1.26 14.51 11.10
C ILE A 90 -0.88 13.46 12.14
N ARG A 91 -0.38 13.90 13.30
CA ARG A 91 0.06 13.02 14.37
C ARG A 91 -1.06 12.09 14.84
N ARG A 92 -2.23 12.65 15.15
CA ARG A 92 -3.38 11.88 15.63
C ARG A 92 -3.89 10.88 14.58
N THR A 93 -3.88 11.26 13.31
CA THR A 93 -4.26 10.37 12.21
C THR A 93 -3.27 9.23 12.08
N CYS A 94 -1.96 9.50 12.12
CA CYS A 94 -0.93 8.46 12.08
C CYS A 94 -1.08 7.48 13.26
N GLU A 95 -1.23 8.00 14.47
CA GLU A 95 -1.43 7.18 15.68
C GLU A 95 -2.66 6.26 15.51
N ASN A 96 -3.81 6.81 15.12
CA ASN A 96 -5.03 6.04 14.93
C ASN A 96 -4.92 4.98 13.83
N CYS A 97 -4.37 5.33 12.66
CA CYS A 97 -4.20 4.38 11.56
C CYS A 97 -3.19 3.29 11.91
N PHE A 98 -2.12 3.63 12.62
CA PHE A 98 -1.12 2.68 13.06
C PHE A 98 -1.67 1.70 14.12
N PHE A 99 -2.44 2.20 15.08
CA PHE A 99 -3.15 1.37 16.07
C PHE A 99 -4.16 0.43 15.41
N PHE A 100 -4.99 0.97 14.51
CA PHE A 100 -5.96 0.17 13.78
C PHE A 100 -5.29 -0.89 12.91
N GLY A 101 -4.24 -0.50 12.19
CA GLY A 101 -3.43 -1.42 11.39
C GLY A 101 -2.75 -2.49 12.25
N GLY A 102 -2.23 -2.13 13.42
CA GLY A 102 -1.67 -3.06 14.40
C GLY A 102 -2.70 -4.07 14.91
N PHE A 103 -3.92 -3.62 15.21
CA PHE A 103 -5.04 -4.50 15.57
C PHE A 103 -5.36 -5.47 14.42
N CYS A 104 -5.45 -4.99 13.18
CA CYS A 104 -5.68 -5.85 12.01
C CYS A 104 -4.52 -6.83 11.79
N THR A 105 -3.28 -6.40 12.01
CA THR A 105 -2.10 -7.30 11.94
C THR A 105 -2.24 -8.44 12.94
N PHE A 106 -2.55 -8.13 14.20
CA PHE A 106 -2.71 -9.12 15.24
C PHE A 106 -3.85 -10.10 14.90
N PHE A 107 -4.98 -9.58 14.44
CA PHE A 107 -6.12 -10.38 14.02
C PHE A 107 -5.77 -11.33 12.86
N PHE A 108 -5.20 -10.82 11.77
CA PHE A 108 -4.83 -11.65 10.63
C PHE A 108 -3.67 -12.59 10.92
N PHE A 109 -2.77 -12.22 11.81
CA PHE A 109 -1.68 -13.10 12.22
C PHE A 109 -2.18 -14.32 13.00
N ILE A 110 -3.15 -14.15 13.89
CA ILE A 110 -3.73 -15.26 14.68
C ILE A 110 -4.70 -16.07 13.81
N PHE A 111 -5.66 -15.40 13.19
CA PHE A 111 -6.76 -16.06 12.49
C PHE A 111 -6.52 -16.31 11.00
N GLY A 112 -5.41 -15.85 10.41
CA GLY A 112 -5.16 -15.91 8.98
C GLY A 112 -5.27 -17.30 8.38
N LYS A 113 -4.73 -18.33 9.05
CA LYS A 113 -4.88 -19.72 8.59
C LYS A 113 -6.33 -20.20 8.63
N SER A 114 -7.04 -19.91 9.72
CA SER A 114 -8.45 -20.27 9.87
C SER A 114 -9.32 -19.56 8.83
N LEU A 115 -9.06 -18.27 8.58
CA LEU A 115 -9.75 -17.50 7.54
C LEU A 115 -9.47 -18.03 6.13
N GLY A 116 -8.24 -18.39 5.83
CA GLY A 116 -7.87 -18.99 4.54
C GLY A 116 -8.61 -20.30 4.29
N ASN A 117 -8.68 -21.16 5.30
CA ASN A 117 -9.41 -22.42 5.19
C ASN A 117 -10.93 -22.23 5.17
N PHE A 118 -11.46 -21.32 6.00
CA PHE A 118 -12.91 -21.10 6.11
C PHE A 118 -13.49 -20.39 4.87
N LEU A 119 -12.83 -19.35 4.40
CA LEU A 119 -13.35 -18.53 3.28
C LEU A 119 -12.98 -19.09 1.91
N PHE A 120 -11.78 -19.67 1.77
CA PHE A 120 -11.22 -20.01 0.48
C PHE A 120 -10.90 -21.51 0.33
N HIS A 121 -11.09 -22.30 1.37
CA HIS A 121 -10.71 -23.72 1.41
C HIS A 121 -9.24 -23.95 0.98
N SER A 122 -8.36 -22.98 1.32
CA SER A 122 -6.96 -22.93 0.91
C SER A 122 -6.04 -22.62 2.07
N GLU A 123 -5.19 -23.60 2.43
CA GLU A 123 -4.17 -23.40 3.44
C GLU A 123 -3.11 -22.37 2.98
N THR A 124 -2.78 -22.39 1.69
CA THR A 124 -1.84 -21.44 1.08
C THR A 124 -2.32 -20.01 1.20
N ALA A 125 -3.61 -19.76 0.95
CA ALA A 125 -4.21 -18.44 1.16
C ALA A 125 -4.07 -17.98 2.61
N GLY A 126 -4.28 -18.90 3.56
CA GLY A 126 -4.12 -18.62 5.00
C GLY A 126 -2.69 -18.23 5.37
N ILE A 127 -1.69 -18.89 4.80
CA ILE A 127 -0.27 -18.56 5.00
C ILE A 127 0.04 -17.16 4.42
N TYR A 128 -0.49 -16.83 3.25
CA TYR A 128 -0.30 -15.52 2.62
C TYR A 128 -0.96 -14.40 3.43
N ILE A 129 -2.19 -14.59 3.89
CA ILE A 129 -2.89 -13.64 4.77
C ILE A 129 -2.05 -13.35 6.01
N ARG A 130 -1.54 -14.40 6.67
CA ARG A 130 -0.71 -14.26 7.86
C ARG A 130 0.59 -13.51 7.59
N THR A 131 1.24 -13.76 6.46
CA THR A 131 2.48 -13.09 6.08
C THR A 131 2.24 -11.63 5.71
N LEU A 132 1.18 -11.35 4.95
CA LEU A 132 0.82 -10.01 4.52
C LEU A 132 0.24 -9.14 5.66
N ALA A 133 -0.20 -9.74 6.76
CA ALA A 133 -0.74 -9.01 7.91
C ALA A 133 0.17 -7.87 8.39
N PHE A 134 1.49 -8.06 8.33
CA PHE A 134 2.48 -7.06 8.75
C PHE A 134 2.50 -5.79 7.90
N ILE A 135 1.86 -5.80 6.73
CA ILE A 135 1.75 -4.63 5.85
C ILE A 135 0.66 -3.67 6.32
N CYS A 136 -0.36 -4.15 7.06
CA CYS A 136 -1.54 -3.36 7.42
C CYS A 136 -1.24 -2.02 8.09
N PRO A 137 -0.37 -1.91 9.12
CA PRO A 137 -0.12 -0.64 9.80
C PRO A 137 0.43 0.42 8.86
N PHE A 138 1.35 0.03 7.98
CA PHE A 138 1.99 0.92 7.03
C PHE A 138 1.05 1.30 5.89
N LEU A 139 0.32 0.32 5.34
CA LEU A 139 -0.62 0.52 4.25
C LEU A 139 -1.73 1.51 4.66
N TYR A 140 -2.34 1.31 5.84
CA TYR A 140 -3.44 2.17 6.29
C TYR A 140 -2.96 3.57 6.68
N THR A 141 -1.75 3.68 7.22
CA THR A 141 -1.15 4.98 7.50
C THR A 141 -0.80 5.72 6.20
N ASN A 142 -0.28 5.03 5.18
CA ASN A 142 0.07 5.64 3.90
C ASN A 142 -1.14 6.26 3.22
N THR A 143 -2.29 5.58 3.17
CA THR A 143 -3.50 6.13 2.54
C THR A 143 -3.97 7.43 3.20
N ALA A 144 -3.84 7.53 4.51
CA ALA A 144 -4.17 8.73 5.27
C ALA A 144 -3.16 9.87 5.03
N LEU A 145 -1.85 9.55 5.02
CA LEU A 145 -0.79 10.52 4.73
C LEU A 145 -0.88 11.06 3.30
N GLU A 146 -1.22 10.22 2.32
CA GLU A 146 -1.47 10.63 0.94
C GLU A 146 -2.62 11.63 0.85
N SER A 147 -3.72 11.38 1.55
CA SER A 147 -4.87 12.30 1.59
C SER A 147 -4.50 13.65 2.21
N ILE A 148 -3.67 13.64 3.26
CA ILE A 148 -3.16 14.86 3.89
C ILE A 148 -2.24 15.63 2.93
N LEU A 149 -1.31 14.96 2.24
CA LEU A 149 -0.42 15.58 1.25
C LEU A 149 -1.21 16.23 0.10
N ASN A 150 -2.21 15.51 -0.40
CA ASN A 150 -3.09 16.03 -1.45
C ASN A 150 -3.90 17.23 -0.95
N GLY A 151 -4.36 17.23 0.31
CA GLY A 151 -5.05 18.35 0.96
C GLY A 151 -4.14 19.58 1.16
N LEU A 152 -2.84 19.37 1.36
CA LEU A 152 -1.83 20.42 1.43
C LEU A 152 -1.41 20.96 0.04
N GLY A 153 -2.02 20.46 -1.05
CA GLY A 153 -1.67 20.86 -2.41
C GLY A 153 -0.29 20.39 -2.86
N ARG A 154 0.16 19.23 -2.33
CA ARG A 154 1.45 18.62 -2.65
C ARG A 154 1.31 17.22 -3.31
N PRO A 155 0.49 17.09 -4.37
CA PRO A 155 0.33 15.82 -5.08
C PRO A 155 1.64 15.34 -5.74
N ASP A 156 2.54 16.27 -6.08
CA ASP A 156 3.83 15.92 -6.69
C ASP A 156 4.71 15.12 -5.74
N ALA A 157 4.76 15.49 -4.46
CA ALA A 157 5.50 14.73 -3.44
C ALA A 157 4.90 13.34 -3.26
N CYS A 158 3.56 13.24 -3.22
CA CYS A 158 2.85 11.97 -3.14
C CYS A 158 3.22 11.05 -4.31
N LEU A 159 3.22 11.59 -5.55
CA LEU A 159 3.61 10.85 -6.73
C LEU A 159 5.04 10.31 -6.63
N PHE A 160 5.99 11.19 -6.27
CA PHE A 160 7.41 10.82 -6.20
C PHE A 160 7.64 9.70 -5.19
N HIS A 161 6.98 9.77 -4.03
CA HIS A 161 7.03 8.71 -3.02
C HIS A 161 6.42 7.41 -3.54
N ASN A 162 5.28 7.47 -4.23
CA ASN A 162 4.63 6.29 -4.80
C ASN A 162 5.47 5.63 -5.90
N ILE A 163 6.09 6.41 -6.78
CA ILE A 163 7.03 5.88 -7.78
C ILE A 163 8.20 5.16 -7.10
N ALA A 164 8.79 5.77 -6.07
CA ALA A 164 9.86 5.12 -5.31
C ALA A 164 9.40 3.79 -4.71
N GLY A 165 8.19 3.72 -4.15
CA GLY A 165 7.60 2.49 -3.63
C GLY A 165 7.44 1.41 -4.70
N VAL A 166 6.94 1.76 -5.89
CA VAL A 166 6.80 0.82 -7.01
C VAL A 166 8.16 0.36 -7.51
N CYS A 167 9.14 1.25 -7.64
CA CYS A 167 10.50 0.89 -8.05
C CYS A 167 11.14 -0.13 -7.10
N ILE A 168 10.93 0.04 -5.78
CA ILE A 168 11.40 -0.92 -4.78
C ILE A 168 10.74 -2.29 -5.01
N ARG A 169 9.41 -2.34 -5.18
CA ARG A 169 8.70 -3.60 -5.43
C ARG A 169 9.18 -4.27 -6.72
N ILE A 170 9.32 -3.52 -7.81
CA ILE A 170 9.85 -4.04 -9.07
C ILE A 170 11.26 -4.61 -8.86
N GLY A 171 12.12 -3.94 -8.10
CA GLY A 171 13.44 -4.46 -7.75
C GLY A 171 13.35 -5.84 -7.06
N PHE A 172 12.45 -6.00 -6.08
CA PHE A 172 12.21 -7.29 -5.44
C PHE A 172 11.62 -8.35 -6.39
N VAL A 173 10.79 -7.95 -7.35
CA VAL A 173 10.29 -8.85 -8.39
C VAL A 173 11.45 -9.43 -9.21
N PHE A 174 12.43 -8.60 -9.56
CA PHE A 174 13.56 -9.04 -10.36
C PHE A 174 14.57 -9.89 -9.60
N PHE A 175 14.91 -9.51 -8.38
CA PHE A 175 16.01 -10.11 -7.63
C PHE A 175 15.56 -11.14 -6.58
N SER A 176 14.41 -10.93 -5.93
CA SER A 176 14.01 -11.77 -4.80
C SER A 176 13.04 -12.89 -5.21
N ILE A 177 12.17 -12.67 -6.19
CA ILE A 177 11.23 -13.73 -6.63
C ILE A 177 11.96 -14.96 -7.19
N PRO A 178 13.00 -14.86 -8.04
CA PRO A 178 13.68 -16.05 -8.54
C PRO A 178 14.33 -16.93 -7.46
N VAL A 179 14.67 -16.34 -6.31
CA VAL A 179 15.34 -17.04 -5.20
C VAL A 179 14.37 -17.51 -4.13
N LEU A 180 13.42 -16.66 -3.74
CA LEU A 180 12.51 -16.87 -2.60
C LEU A 180 11.06 -17.15 -3.03
N GLY A 181 10.79 -17.20 -4.34
CA GLY A 181 9.42 -17.31 -4.84
C GLY A 181 8.56 -16.10 -4.46
N ILE A 182 7.26 -16.32 -4.28
CA ILE A 182 6.30 -15.26 -3.95
C ILE A 182 6.60 -14.56 -2.60
N ARG A 183 7.29 -15.24 -1.68
CA ARG A 183 7.71 -14.64 -0.39
C ARG A 183 8.66 -13.46 -0.60
N GLY A 184 9.52 -13.54 -1.60
CA GLY A 184 10.40 -12.44 -1.98
C GLY A 184 9.62 -11.17 -2.34
N TYR A 185 8.50 -11.33 -3.03
CA TYR A 185 7.60 -10.21 -3.33
C TYR A 185 6.93 -9.64 -2.07
N PHE A 186 6.51 -10.48 -1.13
CA PHE A 186 5.90 -10.02 0.14
C PHE A 186 6.87 -9.17 0.97
N TYR A 187 8.16 -9.54 1.01
CA TYR A 187 9.19 -8.70 1.63
C TYR A 187 9.36 -7.37 0.91
N GLY A 188 9.32 -7.39 -0.43
CA GLY A 188 9.34 -6.16 -1.24
C GLY A 188 8.15 -5.24 -0.96
N MET A 189 6.94 -5.81 -0.84
CA MET A 189 5.75 -5.06 -0.45
C MET A 189 5.90 -4.44 0.94
N LEU A 190 6.34 -5.21 1.93
CA LEU A 190 6.52 -4.71 3.30
C LEU A 190 7.55 -3.57 3.33
N LEU A 191 8.71 -3.76 2.70
CA LEU A 191 9.76 -2.75 2.66
C LEU A 191 9.32 -1.50 1.92
N SER A 192 8.63 -1.65 0.80
CA SER A 192 8.11 -0.51 0.03
C SER A 192 7.12 0.32 0.84
N GLN A 193 6.18 -0.32 1.54
CA GLN A 193 5.21 0.38 2.39
C GLN A 193 5.87 1.08 3.58
N LEU A 194 6.87 0.46 4.18
CA LEU A 194 7.64 1.05 5.28
C LEU A 194 8.39 2.30 4.81
N ILE A 195 9.13 2.19 3.69
CA ILE A 195 9.87 3.33 3.11
C ILE A 195 8.91 4.45 2.71
N LEU A 196 7.77 4.11 2.11
CA LEU A 196 6.74 5.06 1.72
C LEU A 196 6.22 5.84 2.94
N THR A 197 5.93 5.13 4.05
CA THR A 197 5.50 5.76 5.31
C THR A 197 6.57 6.72 5.83
N LEU A 198 7.83 6.32 5.82
CA LEU A 198 8.94 7.16 6.26
C LEU A 198 9.09 8.41 5.37
N LEU A 199 9.02 8.27 4.05
CA LEU A 199 9.11 9.38 3.12
C LEU A 199 7.99 10.39 3.32
N HIS A 200 6.74 9.92 3.43
CA HIS A 200 5.59 10.78 3.72
C HIS A 200 5.76 11.51 5.06
N PHE A 201 6.16 10.79 6.11
CA PHE A 201 6.32 11.36 7.44
C PHE A 201 7.44 12.39 7.52
N ILE A 202 8.61 12.10 6.91
CA ILE A 202 9.74 13.03 6.85
C ILE A 202 9.35 14.29 6.08
N TYR A 203 8.66 14.14 4.96
CA TYR A 203 8.23 15.26 4.14
C TYR A 203 7.23 16.16 4.89
N LEU A 204 6.23 15.56 5.56
CA LEU A 204 5.23 16.30 6.34
C LEU A 204 5.82 16.99 7.58
N ASN A 205 6.88 16.45 8.17
CA ASN A 205 7.56 17.10 9.30
C ASN A 205 8.44 18.29 8.88
N ARG A 206 8.77 18.40 7.59
CA ARG A 206 9.55 19.54 7.06
C ARG A 206 8.68 20.71 6.58
N LEU A 207 7.40 20.49 6.42
CA LEU A 207 6.39 21.52 6.13
C LEU A 207 5.92 22.19 7.42
#